data_7deccedb09fb0f7b8f6e980d4461657f
#
_entry.id   7deccedb09fb0f7b8f6e980d4461657f
#
_cell.length_a   1.000
_cell.length_b   1.000
_cell.length_c   1.000
_cell.angle_alpha   90.00
_cell.angle_beta   90.00
_cell.angle_gamma   90.00
#
_symmetry.space_group_name_H-M   'P 1'
#
loop_
_entity.id
_entity.type
_entity.pdbx_description
1 polymer ?
#
loop_
_entity_poly.entity_id
_entity_poly.type
_entity_poly.pdbx_seq_one_letter_code
_entity_poly.pdbx_strand_id
1 'polypeptide(L)'
;MSILKSKHGLMALKIDLEKAFDRLEWGFIKHILSFFNFPMNWIELIMSCISSSSLPVLVNGERLNYFLPSRGIRQGNPLSPYIFILCMEYLARLILCKVVAHSWSGIRISKDGPTFSHLFFADDLILFAKATK
;
A
#
# COMPACT_ATOMS: atom_id res chain seq x y z
N MET A 1 -6.55 -13.93 -4.32
CA MET A 1 -6.59 -14.05 -2.84
C MET A 1 -6.59 -15.53 -2.47
N SER A 2 -5.57 -16.00 -1.75
CA SER A 2 -5.50 -17.40 -1.30
C SER A 2 -5.48 -17.45 0.22
N ILE A 3 -6.26 -18.38 0.81
CA ILE A 3 -6.36 -18.57 2.25
C ILE A 3 -5.76 -19.94 2.59
N LEU A 4 -4.71 -19.94 3.40
CA LEU A 4 -4.13 -21.16 3.96
C LEU A 4 -4.69 -21.36 5.37
N LYS A 5 -5.45 -22.45 5.58
CA LYS A 5 -5.97 -22.82 6.89
C LYS A 5 -5.09 -23.89 7.53
N SER A 6 -4.68 -23.66 8.77
CA SER A 6 -4.02 -24.66 9.60
C SER A 6 -5.04 -25.47 10.41
N LYS A 7 -4.70 -26.74 10.76
CA LYS A 7 -5.49 -27.57 11.66
C LYS A 7 -5.64 -27.00 13.09
N HIS A 8 -4.84 -25.98 13.43
CA HIS A 8 -4.80 -25.36 14.77
C HIS A 8 -5.47 -23.98 14.85
N GLY A 9 -6.36 -23.65 13.92
CA GLY A 9 -7.07 -22.37 13.96
C GLY A 9 -6.18 -21.17 13.63
N LEU A 10 -5.09 -21.36 12.89
CA LEU A 10 -4.25 -20.30 12.35
C LEU A 10 -4.65 -20.01 10.90
N MET A 11 -4.63 -18.76 10.51
CA MET A 11 -4.96 -18.32 9.17
C MET A 11 -3.84 -17.44 8.62
N ALA A 12 -3.44 -17.69 7.38
CA ALA A 12 -2.62 -16.81 6.58
C ALA A 12 -3.38 -16.41 5.31
N LEU A 13 -3.53 -15.12 5.08
CA LEU A 13 -4.23 -14.55 3.93
C LEU A 13 -3.20 -13.84 3.04
N LYS A 14 -2.95 -14.40 1.85
CA LYS A 14 -2.13 -13.73 0.84
C LYS A 14 -3.02 -12.80 0.00
N ILE A 15 -2.62 -11.52 -0.06
CA ILE A 15 -3.24 -10.48 -0.87
C ILE A 15 -2.20 -10.02 -1.87
N ASP A 16 -2.54 -10.07 -3.13
CA ASP A 16 -1.79 -9.48 -4.23
C ASP A 16 -2.40 -8.10 -4.53
N LEU A 17 -1.58 -7.06 -4.46
CA LEU A 17 -1.98 -5.69 -4.76
C LEU A 17 -1.87 -5.44 -6.27
N GLU A 18 -2.76 -6.03 -7.05
CA GLU A 18 -2.80 -5.88 -8.49
C GLU A 18 -2.74 -4.40 -8.92
N LYS A 19 -1.76 -4.05 -9.77
CA LYS A 19 -1.53 -2.68 -10.23
C LYS A 19 -1.36 -1.67 -9.09
N ALA A 20 -0.62 -2.07 -8.05
CA ALA A 20 -0.45 -1.28 -6.83
C ALA A 20 -0.05 0.18 -7.10
N PHE A 21 0.90 0.40 -8.02
CA PHE A 21 1.35 1.73 -8.40
C PHE A 21 0.29 2.55 -9.14
N ASP A 22 -0.52 1.91 -9.99
CA ASP A 22 -1.51 2.60 -10.84
C ASP A 22 -2.78 2.98 -10.06
N ARG A 23 -3.02 2.32 -8.92
CA ARG A 23 -4.24 2.48 -8.10
C ARG A 23 -4.10 3.46 -6.94
N LEU A 24 -2.90 3.94 -6.63
CA LEU A 24 -2.70 4.91 -5.55
C LEU A 24 -3.36 6.24 -5.88
N GLU A 25 -4.35 6.63 -5.12
CA GLU A 25 -5.02 7.92 -5.25
C GLU A 25 -4.13 9.05 -4.74
N TRP A 26 -4.06 10.17 -5.47
CA TRP A 26 -3.20 11.30 -5.10
C TRP A 26 -3.63 11.97 -3.80
N GLY A 27 -4.93 12.00 -3.51
CA GLY A 27 -5.43 12.47 -2.22
C GLY A 27 -4.93 11.63 -1.05
N PHE A 28 -4.86 10.31 -1.23
CA PHE A 28 -4.31 9.38 -0.26
C PHE A 28 -2.80 9.57 -0.06
N ILE A 29 -2.03 9.76 -1.14
CA ILE A 29 -0.60 10.06 -1.07
C ILE A 29 -0.35 11.35 -0.28
N LYS A 30 -1.10 12.41 -0.58
CA LYS A 30 -1.01 13.69 0.15
C LYS A 30 -1.31 13.51 1.64
N HIS A 31 -2.34 12.73 1.97
CA HIS A 31 -2.68 12.39 3.36
C HIS A 31 -1.54 11.66 4.07
N ILE A 32 -0.93 10.68 3.44
CA ILE A 32 0.20 9.91 4.00
C ILE A 32 1.41 10.79 4.25
N LEU A 33 1.78 11.65 3.30
CA LEU A 33 2.89 12.58 3.47
C LEU A 33 2.63 13.51 4.67
N SER A 34 1.41 14.01 4.82
CA SER A 34 1.02 14.81 5.99
C SER A 34 1.06 14.00 7.28
N PHE A 35 0.62 12.74 7.27
CA PHE A 35 0.67 11.84 8.42
C PHE A 35 2.10 11.59 8.91
N PHE A 36 3.07 11.50 8.00
CA PHE A 36 4.49 11.37 8.32
C PHE A 36 5.18 12.72 8.59
N ASN A 37 4.40 13.80 8.78
CA ASN A 37 4.89 15.15 9.10
C ASN A 37 5.86 15.75 8.07
N PHE A 38 5.67 15.43 6.77
CA PHE A 38 6.41 16.14 5.73
C PHE A 38 6.00 17.62 5.72
N PRO A 39 6.96 18.57 5.59
CA PRO A 39 6.65 19.98 5.44
C PRO A 39 5.79 20.25 4.19
N MET A 40 4.88 21.22 4.26
CA MET A 40 3.92 21.47 3.18
C MET A 40 4.58 21.77 1.82
N ASN A 41 5.68 22.50 1.82
CA ASN A 41 6.46 22.77 0.60
C ASN A 41 7.01 21.48 -0.05
N TRP A 42 7.40 20.48 0.74
CA TRP A 42 7.82 19.18 0.24
C TRP A 42 6.64 18.36 -0.29
N ILE A 43 5.51 18.42 0.39
CA ILE A 43 4.28 17.74 -0.07
C ILE A 43 3.88 18.31 -1.44
N GLU A 44 3.84 19.63 -1.60
CA GLU A 44 3.50 20.28 -2.86
C GLU A 44 4.49 19.93 -3.97
N LEU A 45 5.78 19.89 -3.67
CA LEU A 45 6.82 19.49 -4.62
C LEU A 45 6.64 18.05 -5.08
N ILE A 46 6.47 17.10 -4.15
CA ILE A 46 6.25 15.67 -4.45
C ILE A 46 4.97 15.53 -5.29
N MET A 47 3.88 16.18 -4.87
CA MET A 47 2.60 16.13 -5.59
C MET A 47 2.72 16.69 -6.99
N SER A 48 3.45 17.78 -7.21
CA SER A 48 3.70 18.33 -8.55
C SER A 48 4.48 17.35 -9.43
N CYS A 49 5.50 16.66 -8.86
CA CYS A 49 6.28 15.66 -9.59
C CYS A 49 5.45 14.45 -10.06
N ILE A 50 4.45 14.01 -9.27
CA ILE A 50 3.60 12.88 -9.65
C ILE A 50 2.42 13.28 -10.55
N SER A 51 1.91 14.51 -10.41
CA SER A 51 0.75 15.00 -11.15
C SER A 51 1.09 15.68 -12.47
N SER A 52 2.36 16.04 -12.70
CA SER A 52 2.80 16.72 -13.93
C SER A 52 2.77 15.82 -15.18
N SER A 53 2.47 14.53 -15.04
CA SER A 53 2.41 13.57 -16.14
C SER A 53 1.07 13.70 -16.88
N SER A 54 1.00 14.55 -17.91
CA SER A 54 -0.08 14.46 -18.90
C SER A 54 0.23 13.32 -19.87
N LEU A 55 -0.69 12.39 -20.02
CA LEU A 55 -0.57 11.29 -20.99
C LEU A 55 -1.38 11.64 -22.24
N PRO A 56 -0.73 11.86 -23.41
CA PRO A 56 -1.45 11.89 -24.65
C PRO A 56 -1.95 10.48 -24.97
N VAL A 57 -3.25 10.31 -25.10
CA VAL A 57 -3.84 9.05 -25.55
C VAL A 57 -3.92 9.11 -27.08
N LEU A 58 -3.30 8.13 -27.74
CA LEU A 58 -3.41 7.93 -29.18
C LEU A 58 -4.49 6.86 -29.44
N VAL A 59 -5.51 7.23 -30.21
CA VAL A 59 -6.52 6.28 -30.70
C VAL A 59 -6.51 6.34 -32.22
N ASN A 60 -6.25 5.22 -32.88
CA ASN A 60 -6.15 5.10 -34.32
C ASN A 60 -5.16 6.11 -34.99
N GLY A 61 -4.08 6.48 -34.28
CA GLY A 61 -3.08 7.43 -34.76
C GLY A 61 -3.42 8.91 -34.53
N GLU A 62 -4.61 9.23 -34.06
CA GLU A 62 -5.02 10.58 -33.67
C GLU A 62 -4.80 10.87 -32.20
N ARG A 63 -4.28 12.07 -31.86
CA ARG A 63 -4.12 12.50 -30.48
C ARG A 63 -5.47 12.96 -29.93
N LEU A 64 -5.96 12.24 -28.93
CA LEU A 64 -7.10 12.68 -28.12
C LEU A 64 -6.67 13.81 -27.16
N ASN A 65 -7.67 14.53 -26.63
CA ASN A 65 -7.47 15.52 -25.60
C ASN A 65 -6.72 14.93 -24.40
N TYR A 66 -5.82 15.71 -23.80
CA TYR A 66 -5.02 15.27 -22.66
C TYR A 66 -5.91 14.76 -21.53
N PHE A 67 -5.68 13.53 -21.13
CA PHE A 67 -6.29 12.98 -19.93
C PHE A 67 -5.42 13.38 -18.73
N LEU A 68 -6.03 14.01 -17.73
CA LEU A 68 -5.39 14.28 -16.45
C LEU A 68 -5.75 13.13 -15.50
N PRO A 69 -4.81 12.27 -15.16
CA PRO A 69 -5.06 11.23 -14.16
C PRO A 69 -5.29 11.87 -12.79
N SER A 70 -6.11 11.25 -11.97
CA SER A 70 -6.30 11.62 -10.55
C SER A 70 -5.63 10.64 -9.58
N ARG A 71 -5.02 9.59 -10.12
CA ARG A 71 -4.38 8.49 -9.38
C ARG A 71 -3.24 7.89 -10.18
N GLY A 72 -2.47 7.08 -9.48
CA GLY A 72 -1.32 6.36 -10.03
C GLY A 72 -0.02 7.13 -9.89
N ILE A 73 1.04 6.38 -9.65
CA ILE A 73 2.41 6.85 -9.66
C ILE A 73 3.15 6.13 -10.78
N ARG A 74 3.90 6.88 -11.56
CA ARG A 74 4.54 6.39 -12.78
C ARG A 74 5.60 5.34 -12.46
N GLN A 75 5.48 4.16 -13.05
CA GLN A 75 6.53 3.15 -13.03
C GLN A 75 7.77 3.71 -13.76
N GLY A 76 8.94 3.59 -13.12
CA GLY A 76 10.19 4.18 -13.61
C GLY A 76 10.48 5.61 -13.13
N ASN A 77 9.57 6.27 -12.43
CA ASN A 77 9.90 7.52 -11.72
C ASN A 77 10.69 7.18 -10.45
N PRO A 78 11.85 7.81 -10.20
CA PRO A 78 12.68 7.54 -9.01
C PRO A 78 11.95 7.72 -7.68
N LEU A 79 10.94 8.60 -7.60
CA LEU A 79 10.14 8.83 -6.38
C LEU A 79 9.11 7.74 -6.13
N SER A 80 8.64 7.04 -7.16
CA SER A 80 7.53 6.09 -7.03
C SER A 80 7.76 4.97 -6.02
N PRO A 81 8.94 4.30 -5.97
CA PRO A 81 9.19 3.28 -4.97
C PRO A 81 9.12 3.82 -3.53
N TYR A 82 9.63 5.02 -3.29
CA TYR A 82 9.62 5.63 -1.94
C TYR A 82 8.21 6.00 -1.51
N ILE A 83 7.39 6.55 -2.41
CA ILE A 83 5.99 6.85 -2.14
C ILE A 83 5.24 5.56 -1.83
N PHE A 84 5.47 4.50 -2.60
CA PHE A 84 4.85 3.20 -2.36
C PHE A 84 5.23 2.63 -1.00
N ILE A 85 6.51 2.67 -0.62
CA ILE A 85 7.00 2.22 0.69
C ILE A 85 6.32 3.00 1.82
N LEU A 86 6.15 4.32 1.69
CA LEU A 86 5.43 5.13 2.69
C LEU A 86 3.95 4.70 2.81
N CYS A 87 3.31 4.37 1.69
CA CYS A 87 1.95 3.85 1.70
C CYS A 87 1.85 2.50 2.44
N MET A 88 2.82 1.61 2.20
CA MET A 88 2.88 0.30 2.86
C MET A 88 3.21 0.44 4.35
N GLU A 89 4.09 1.37 4.74
CA GLU A 89 4.39 1.68 6.14
C GLU A 89 3.15 2.22 6.87
N TYR A 90 2.36 3.07 6.22
CA TYR A 90 1.10 3.55 6.79
C TYR A 90 0.13 2.39 7.03
N LEU A 91 0.00 1.47 6.07
CA LEU A 91 -0.83 0.26 6.22
C LEU A 91 -0.32 -0.62 7.37
N ALA A 92 1.00 -0.82 7.49
CA ALA A 92 1.61 -1.55 8.59
C ALA A 92 1.22 -0.96 9.96
N ARG A 93 1.29 0.37 10.08
CA ARG A 93 0.89 1.08 11.31
C ARG A 93 -0.58 0.90 11.63
N LEU A 94 -1.47 0.94 10.64
CA LEU A 94 -2.89 0.67 10.83
C LEU A 94 -3.13 -0.75 11.35
N ILE A 95 -2.43 -1.75 10.79
CA ILE A 95 -2.51 -3.14 11.26
C ILE A 95 -2.01 -3.24 12.71
N LEU A 96 -0.87 -2.63 13.02
CA LEU A 96 -0.31 -2.63 14.38
C LEU A 96 -1.26 -1.95 15.39
N CYS A 97 -1.92 -0.85 15.01
CA CYS A 97 -2.94 -0.24 15.85
C CYS A 97 -4.08 -1.22 16.18
N LYS A 98 -4.51 -2.03 15.21
CA LYS A 98 -5.54 -3.07 15.44
C LYS A 98 -5.04 -4.20 16.34
N VAL A 99 -3.76 -4.55 16.24
CA VAL A 99 -3.13 -5.54 17.13
C VAL A 99 -3.06 -5.01 18.57
N VAL A 100 -2.61 -3.77 18.75
CA VAL A 100 -2.55 -3.12 20.07
C VAL A 100 -3.93 -2.97 20.69
N ALA A 101 -4.93 -2.62 19.89
CA ALA A 101 -6.33 -2.54 20.33
C ALA A 101 -6.99 -3.91 20.58
N HIS A 102 -6.23 -5.02 20.51
CA HIS A 102 -6.72 -6.40 20.66
C HIS A 102 -7.85 -6.80 19.71
N SER A 103 -8.11 -6.01 18.66
CA SER A 103 -9.08 -6.35 17.61
C SER A 103 -8.51 -7.27 16.53
N TRP A 104 -7.19 -7.51 16.55
CA TRP A 104 -6.47 -8.42 15.68
C TRP A 104 -5.46 -9.24 16.48
N SER A 105 -5.58 -10.56 16.44
CA SER A 105 -4.62 -11.48 17.08
C SER A 105 -3.68 -12.06 16.03
N GLY A 106 -2.43 -11.62 16.04
CA GLY A 106 -1.38 -12.23 15.24
C GLY A 106 -1.03 -13.65 15.69
N ILE A 107 -0.14 -14.30 14.96
CA ILE A 107 0.31 -15.65 15.24
C ILE A 107 1.73 -15.65 15.82
N ARG A 108 2.03 -16.65 16.67
CA ARG A 108 3.38 -16.98 17.11
C ARG A 108 3.78 -18.32 16.51
N ILE A 109 4.98 -18.38 15.96
CA ILE A 109 5.52 -19.61 15.36
C ILE A 109 6.16 -20.48 16.45
N SER A 110 6.77 -19.87 17.46
CA SER A 110 7.37 -20.56 18.59
C SER A 110 6.88 -19.99 19.92
N LYS A 111 7.03 -20.76 21.01
CA LYS A 111 6.55 -20.39 22.35
C LYS A 111 7.12 -19.05 22.82
N ASP A 112 8.40 -18.78 22.53
CA ASP A 112 9.13 -17.56 22.95
C ASP A 112 9.46 -16.64 21.76
N GLY A 113 8.85 -16.90 20.57
CA GLY A 113 9.09 -16.14 19.36
C GLY A 113 8.23 -14.88 19.24
N PRO A 114 8.57 -14.00 18.29
CA PRO A 114 7.79 -12.81 18.02
C PRO A 114 6.39 -13.15 17.49
N THR A 115 5.48 -12.22 17.68
CA THR A 115 4.13 -12.29 17.12
C THR A 115 4.12 -11.66 15.74
N PHE A 116 3.67 -12.39 14.74
CA PHE A 116 3.50 -11.91 13.37
C PHE A 116 2.04 -11.57 13.10
N SER A 117 1.78 -10.37 12.64
CA SER A 117 0.45 -9.93 12.17
C SER A 117 0.40 -9.77 10.65
N HIS A 118 1.51 -9.39 10.04
CA HIS A 118 1.63 -9.18 8.60
C HIS A 118 3.07 -9.36 8.13
N LEU A 119 3.23 -9.55 6.84
CA LEU A 119 4.50 -9.55 6.13
C LEU A 119 4.28 -8.87 4.77
N PHE A 120 5.12 -7.89 4.46
CA PHE A 120 5.15 -7.22 3.16
C PHE A 120 6.37 -7.66 2.36
N PHE A 121 6.16 -7.93 1.09
CA PHE A 121 7.23 -8.17 0.14
C PHE A 121 6.83 -7.57 -1.21
N ALA A 122 7.40 -6.41 -1.54
CA ALA A 122 6.99 -5.59 -2.69
C ALA A 122 5.49 -5.32 -2.68
N ASP A 123 4.75 -5.80 -3.68
CA ASP A 123 3.30 -5.71 -3.84
C ASP A 123 2.52 -6.86 -3.18
N ASP A 124 3.22 -7.88 -2.67
CA ASP A 124 2.62 -8.98 -1.93
C ASP A 124 2.43 -8.62 -0.45
N LEU A 125 1.25 -8.90 0.07
CA LEU A 125 0.88 -8.75 1.48
C LEU A 125 0.39 -10.08 2.03
N ILE A 126 0.99 -10.54 3.12
CA ILE A 126 0.49 -11.70 3.87
C ILE A 126 0.02 -11.23 5.24
N LEU A 127 -1.23 -11.49 5.55
CA LEU A 127 -1.83 -11.22 6.85
C LEU A 127 -1.95 -12.52 7.64
N PHE A 128 -1.58 -12.47 8.91
CA PHE A 128 -1.66 -13.60 9.83
C PHE A 128 -2.67 -13.31 10.92
N ALA A 129 -3.56 -14.27 11.18
CA ALA A 129 -4.55 -14.16 12.24
C ALA A 129 -4.85 -15.53 12.90
N LYS A 130 -5.36 -15.47 14.12
CA LYS A 130 -6.01 -16.63 14.73
C LYS A 130 -7.41 -16.74 14.18
N ALA A 131 -7.77 -17.92 13.68
CA ALA A 131 -9.15 -18.20 13.27
C ALA A 131 -9.96 -18.46 14.56
N THR A 132 -10.64 -17.44 15.05
CA THR A 132 -11.68 -17.57 16.08
C THR A 132 -13.03 -17.78 15.41
N LYS A 133 -13.86 -18.67 16.00
CA LYS A 133 -15.28 -18.83 15.61
C LYS A 133 -16.06 -17.62 16.09
#